data_788b42080ee645d8a449c74e7ae728a4
#
_entry.id   788b42080ee645d8a449c74e7ae728a4
#
_cell.length_a   1.000
_cell.length_b   1.000
_cell.length_c   1.000
_cell.angle_alpha   90.00
_cell.angle_beta   90.00
_cell.angle_gamma   90.00
#
_symmetry.space_group_name_H-M   'P 1'
#
loop_
_entity.id
_entity.type
_entity.pdbx_description
1 polymer ?
#
loop_
_entity_poly.entity_id
_entity_poly.type
_entity_poly.pdbx_seq_one_letter_code
_entity_poly.pdbx_strand_id
1 'polypeptide(L)'
;MSTAPARTPWHLWLVGTIAVLFNFIGVFDFVMAMTQGAKYMASAGMTPEQIAHYQSMPGWMTVVWAVGVFAAFLASGLLLMRRKLAWPVFVLSLAAFLGSVFYTYVLTDGGAIMGRQMAITSAVIAGLLVCFIGYARHMSVRGTLR
;
A
#
# COMPACT_ATOMS: atom_id res chain seq x y z
N MET A 1 -29.40 11.02 26.05
CA MET A 1 -29.63 11.28 24.63
C MET A 1 -29.07 10.11 23.84
N SER A 2 -29.94 9.28 23.29
CA SER A 2 -29.52 8.15 22.44
C SER A 2 -29.13 8.71 21.09
N THR A 3 -27.84 8.84 20.83
CA THR A 3 -27.35 9.14 19.48
C THR A 3 -27.59 7.91 18.61
N ALA A 4 -28.58 7.99 17.73
CA ALA A 4 -28.82 6.96 16.74
C ALA A 4 -27.49 6.65 15.99
N PRO A 5 -27.16 5.38 15.78
CA PRO A 5 -25.91 5.03 15.09
C PRO A 5 -25.93 5.67 13.71
N ALA A 6 -24.86 6.40 13.36
CA ALA A 6 -24.73 7.03 12.06
C ALA A 6 -24.93 5.97 10.96
N ARG A 7 -25.86 6.22 10.04
CA ARG A 7 -26.12 5.33 8.91
C ARG A 7 -24.83 5.18 8.10
N THR A 8 -24.46 3.94 7.82
CA THR A 8 -23.28 3.66 6.99
C THR A 8 -23.52 4.14 5.58
N PRO A 9 -22.76 5.12 5.08
CA PRO A 9 -22.95 5.60 3.72
C PRO A 9 -22.55 4.51 2.71
N TRP A 10 -23.28 4.39 1.61
CA TRP A 10 -23.02 3.40 0.57
C TRP A 10 -21.60 3.50 -0.03
N HIS A 11 -21.08 4.72 -0.13
CA HIS A 11 -19.75 4.96 -0.69
C HIS A 11 -18.62 4.37 0.17
N LEU A 12 -18.86 4.09 1.47
CA LEU A 12 -17.88 3.42 2.31
C LEU A 12 -17.63 1.98 1.82
N TRP A 13 -18.67 1.29 1.40
CA TRP A 13 -18.56 -0.04 0.82
C TRP A 13 -17.82 -0.01 -0.52
N LEU A 14 -18.11 0.98 -1.35
CA LEU A 14 -17.43 1.15 -2.63
C LEU A 14 -15.94 1.44 -2.44
N VAL A 15 -15.60 2.45 -1.64
CA VAL A 15 -14.20 2.83 -1.38
C VAL A 15 -13.45 1.71 -0.67
N GLY A 16 -14.06 1.07 0.32
CA GLY A 16 -13.46 -0.06 1.04
C GLY A 16 -13.20 -1.26 0.14
N THR A 17 -14.13 -1.59 -0.76
CA THR A 17 -13.93 -2.68 -1.73
C THR A 17 -12.81 -2.36 -2.71
N ILE A 18 -12.79 -1.15 -3.26
CA ILE A 18 -11.70 -0.69 -4.14
C ILE A 18 -10.36 -0.76 -3.41
N ALA A 19 -10.31 -0.30 -2.15
CA ALA A 19 -9.11 -0.36 -1.35
C ALA A 19 -8.62 -1.80 -1.11
N VAL A 20 -9.52 -2.72 -0.79
CA VAL A 20 -9.19 -4.15 -0.62
C VAL A 20 -8.64 -4.74 -1.91
N LEU A 21 -9.32 -4.54 -3.04
CA LEU A 21 -8.89 -5.08 -4.33
C LEU A 21 -7.54 -4.51 -4.75
N PHE A 22 -7.35 -3.21 -4.63
CA PHE A 22 -6.09 -2.54 -4.97
C PHE A 22 -4.93 -3.03 -4.10
N ASN A 23 -5.13 -3.09 -2.79
CA ASN A 23 -4.08 -3.50 -1.86
C ASN A 23 -3.85 -5.01 -1.87
N PHE A 24 -4.83 -5.82 -2.27
CA PHE A 24 -4.64 -7.24 -2.54
C PHE A 24 -3.65 -7.47 -3.68
N ILE A 25 -3.67 -6.65 -4.72
CA ILE A 25 -2.69 -6.72 -5.81
C ILE A 25 -1.28 -6.54 -5.25
N GLY A 26 -1.07 -5.59 -4.33
CA GLY A 26 0.23 -5.37 -3.69
C GLY A 26 0.70 -6.57 -2.85
N VAL A 27 -0.20 -7.20 -2.09
CA VAL A 27 0.10 -8.43 -1.34
C VAL A 27 0.42 -9.59 -2.27
N PHE A 28 -0.37 -9.76 -3.33
CA PHE A 28 -0.13 -10.78 -4.34
C PHE A 28 1.24 -10.61 -5.00
N ASP A 29 1.56 -9.40 -5.43
CA ASP A 29 2.85 -9.06 -6.04
C ASP A 29 4.03 -9.38 -5.09
N PHE A 30 3.91 -8.99 -3.82
CA PHE A 30 4.91 -9.31 -2.81
C PHE A 30 5.10 -10.81 -2.63
N VAL A 31 4.03 -11.57 -2.46
CA VAL A 31 4.09 -13.04 -2.26
C VAL A 31 4.70 -13.72 -3.49
N MET A 32 4.30 -13.31 -4.69
CA MET A 32 4.85 -13.87 -5.92
C MET A 32 6.33 -13.53 -6.10
N ALA A 33 6.73 -12.31 -5.78
CA ALA A 33 8.14 -11.91 -5.82
C ALA A 33 9.00 -12.69 -4.82
N MET A 34 8.46 -12.98 -3.62
CA MET A 34 9.17 -13.75 -2.60
C MET A 34 9.24 -15.26 -2.90
N THR A 35 8.22 -15.82 -3.53
CA THR A 35 8.13 -17.26 -3.82
C THR A 35 8.75 -17.66 -5.15
N GLN A 36 8.59 -16.85 -6.18
CA GLN A 36 9.08 -17.14 -7.54
C GLN A 36 10.30 -16.29 -7.95
N GLY A 37 10.59 -15.24 -7.20
CA GLY A 37 11.79 -14.41 -7.40
C GLY A 37 11.92 -13.86 -8.82
N ALA A 38 13.11 -14.00 -9.37
CA ALA A 38 13.46 -13.47 -10.69
C ALA A 38 12.53 -13.94 -11.82
N LYS A 39 12.02 -15.17 -11.73
CA LYS A 39 11.08 -15.71 -12.75
C LYS A 39 9.80 -14.90 -12.81
N TYR A 40 9.22 -14.57 -11.65
CA TYR A 40 8.02 -13.74 -11.60
C TYR A 40 8.31 -12.31 -12.08
N MET A 41 9.38 -11.70 -11.60
CA MET A 41 9.78 -10.34 -11.99
C MET A 41 10.00 -10.23 -13.50
N ALA A 42 10.66 -11.20 -14.12
CA ALA A 42 10.84 -11.26 -15.57
C ALA A 42 9.51 -11.38 -16.32
N SER A 43 8.58 -12.21 -15.81
CA SER A 43 7.24 -12.34 -16.40
C SER A 43 6.40 -11.07 -16.28
N ALA A 44 6.67 -10.24 -15.27
CA ALA A 44 6.07 -8.92 -15.08
C ALA A 44 6.70 -7.82 -15.95
N GLY A 45 7.66 -8.18 -16.83
CA GLY A 45 8.30 -7.24 -17.75
C GLY A 45 9.50 -6.49 -17.21
N MET A 46 10.05 -6.89 -16.06
CA MET A 46 11.25 -6.28 -15.51
C MET A 46 12.50 -6.69 -16.28
N THR A 47 13.40 -5.72 -16.45
CA THR A 47 14.71 -5.99 -17.06
C THR A 47 15.62 -6.75 -16.10
N PRO A 48 16.67 -7.47 -16.62
CA PRO A 48 17.65 -8.13 -15.75
C PRO A 48 18.32 -7.20 -14.75
N GLU A 49 18.55 -5.94 -15.12
CA GLU A 49 19.15 -4.93 -14.26
C GLU A 49 18.19 -4.53 -13.12
N GLN A 50 16.91 -4.38 -13.41
CA GLN A 50 15.87 -4.11 -12.40
C GLN A 50 15.74 -5.28 -11.42
N ILE A 51 15.73 -6.50 -11.93
CA ILE A 51 15.69 -7.71 -11.10
C ILE A 51 16.91 -7.79 -10.19
N ALA A 52 18.11 -7.54 -10.73
CA ALA A 52 19.34 -7.53 -9.93
C ALA A 52 19.30 -6.47 -8.82
N HIS A 53 18.73 -5.29 -9.09
CA HIS A 53 18.54 -4.26 -8.08
C HIS A 53 17.64 -4.74 -6.93
N TYR A 54 16.49 -5.37 -7.25
CA TYR A 54 15.60 -5.92 -6.22
C TYR A 54 16.28 -7.03 -5.40
N GLN A 55 17.04 -7.92 -6.05
CA GLN A 55 17.74 -9.00 -5.38
C GLN A 55 18.90 -8.52 -4.51
N SER A 56 19.45 -7.35 -4.81
CA SER A 56 20.53 -6.73 -4.02
C SER A 56 20.03 -5.99 -2.78
N MET A 57 18.72 -5.82 -2.62
CA MET A 57 18.14 -5.12 -1.47
C MET A 57 18.45 -5.87 -0.17
N PRO A 58 18.82 -5.13 0.91
CA PRO A 58 19.03 -5.74 2.21
C PRO A 58 17.72 -6.31 2.78
N GLY A 59 17.82 -7.33 3.64
CA GLY A 59 16.65 -8.02 4.20
C GLY A 59 15.69 -7.09 4.95
N TRP A 60 16.20 -6.03 5.59
CA TRP A 60 15.34 -5.05 6.27
C TRP A 60 14.41 -4.29 5.29
N MET A 61 14.84 -4.08 4.04
CA MET A 61 13.98 -3.50 3.02
C MET A 61 12.82 -4.42 2.63
N THR A 62 13.07 -5.73 2.60
CA THR A 62 12.00 -6.72 2.39
C THR A 62 10.96 -6.63 3.50
N VAL A 63 11.40 -6.45 4.76
CA VAL A 63 10.48 -6.25 5.90
C VAL A 63 9.70 -4.95 5.75
N VAL A 64 10.34 -3.86 5.36
CA VAL A 64 9.64 -2.57 5.11
C VAL A 64 8.60 -2.72 4.01
N TRP A 65 8.92 -3.41 2.92
CA TRP A 65 7.98 -3.69 1.85
C TRP A 65 6.80 -4.55 2.33
N ALA A 66 7.08 -5.62 3.08
CA ALA A 66 6.04 -6.44 3.68
C ALA A 66 5.10 -5.63 4.59
N VAL A 67 5.64 -4.82 5.49
CA VAL A 67 4.84 -3.94 6.36
C VAL A 67 3.96 -3.00 5.53
N GLY A 68 4.50 -2.40 4.47
CA GLY A 68 3.74 -1.52 3.59
C GLY A 68 2.53 -2.20 2.98
N VAL A 69 2.71 -3.34 2.31
CA VAL A 69 1.62 -4.01 1.59
C VAL A 69 0.62 -4.70 2.53
N PHE A 70 1.08 -5.37 3.57
CA PHE A 70 0.18 -6.05 4.52
C PHE A 70 -0.58 -5.06 5.40
N ALA A 71 0.04 -3.96 5.84
CA ALA A 71 -0.65 -2.91 6.57
C ALA A 71 -1.74 -2.24 5.72
N ALA A 72 -1.48 -1.95 4.45
CA ALA A 72 -2.47 -1.38 3.54
C ALA A 72 -3.67 -2.32 3.33
N PHE A 73 -3.41 -3.61 3.16
CA PHE A 73 -4.45 -4.62 3.01
C PHE A 73 -5.28 -4.76 4.29
N LEU A 74 -4.61 -4.86 5.45
CA LEU A 74 -5.28 -4.91 6.75
C LEU A 74 -6.14 -3.66 6.99
N ALA A 75 -5.60 -2.46 6.71
CA ALA A 75 -6.32 -1.20 6.85
C ALA A 75 -7.58 -1.16 5.98
N SER A 76 -7.50 -1.69 4.75
CA SER A 76 -8.65 -1.79 3.85
C SER A 76 -9.75 -2.70 4.43
N GLY A 77 -9.38 -3.83 5.00
CA GLY A 77 -10.30 -4.71 5.72
C GLY A 77 -10.91 -4.04 6.95
N LEU A 78 -10.10 -3.34 7.76
CA LEU A 78 -10.56 -2.58 8.92
C LEU A 78 -11.54 -1.46 8.51
N LEU A 79 -11.33 -0.84 7.35
CA LEU A 79 -12.24 0.18 6.81
C LEU A 79 -13.62 -0.43 6.51
N LEU A 80 -13.66 -1.60 5.84
CA LEU A 80 -14.91 -2.34 5.58
C LEU A 80 -15.58 -2.82 6.87
N MET A 81 -14.80 -3.22 7.86
CA MET A 81 -15.27 -3.60 9.20
C MET A 81 -15.68 -2.39 10.06
N ARG A 82 -15.57 -1.18 9.52
CA ARG A 82 -15.92 0.09 10.19
C ARG A 82 -15.09 0.35 11.44
N ARG A 83 -13.83 -0.06 11.45
CA ARG A 83 -12.92 0.12 12.61
C ARG A 83 -12.12 1.41 12.48
N LYS A 84 -12.06 2.18 13.56
CA LYS A 84 -11.27 3.43 13.62
C LYS A 84 -9.78 3.22 13.38
N LEU A 85 -9.28 2.02 13.66
CA LEU A 85 -7.88 1.67 13.40
C LEU A 85 -7.50 1.70 11.92
N ALA A 86 -8.46 1.75 10.99
CA ALA A 86 -8.18 1.79 9.57
C ALA A 86 -7.24 2.94 9.19
N TRP A 87 -7.50 4.17 9.64
CA TRP A 87 -6.69 5.32 9.22
C TRP A 87 -5.26 5.30 9.78
N PRO A 88 -4.98 4.96 11.07
CA PRO A 88 -3.59 4.89 11.53
C PRO A 88 -2.82 3.73 10.91
N VAL A 89 -3.47 2.62 10.59
CA VAL A 89 -2.83 1.50 9.88
C VAL A 89 -2.50 1.87 8.42
N PHE A 90 -3.35 2.64 7.74
CA PHE A 90 -2.99 3.24 6.44
C PHE A 90 -1.80 4.21 6.54
N VAL A 91 -1.72 4.99 7.62
CA VAL A 91 -0.55 5.87 7.87
C VAL A 91 0.73 5.05 8.02
N LEU A 92 0.68 3.94 8.75
CA LEU A 92 1.81 3.02 8.87
C LEU A 92 2.24 2.48 7.50
N SER A 93 1.28 2.07 6.67
CA SER A 93 1.55 1.61 5.31
C SER A 93 2.22 2.70 4.47
N LEU A 94 1.69 3.92 4.51
CA LEU A 94 2.28 5.05 3.78
C LEU A 94 3.70 5.35 4.26
N ALA A 95 3.95 5.34 5.56
CA ALA A 95 5.28 5.56 6.12
C ALA A 95 6.28 4.51 5.63
N ALA A 96 5.90 3.23 5.63
CA ALA A 96 6.72 2.14 5.11
C ALA A 96 6.97 2.30 3.60
N PHE A 97 5.94 2.66 2.84
CA PHE A 97 6.06 2.90 1.41
C PHE A 97 7.00 4.08 1.09
N LEU A 98 6.86 5.19 1.80
CA LEU A 98 7.75 6.35 1.64
C LEU A 98 9.19 6.01 2.04
N GLY A 99 9.39 5.18 3.04
CA GLY A 99 10.71 4.63 3.39
C GLY A 99 11.32 3.83 2.24
N SER A 100 10.54 3.01 1.56
CA SER A 100 10.98 2.28 0.36
C SER A 100 11.34 3.20 -0.80
N VAL A 101 10.51 4.23 -1.03
CA VAL A 101 10.77 5.25 -2.06
C VAL A 101 12.05 6.03 -1.73
N PHE A 102 12.23 6.44 -0.49
CA PHE A 102 13.44 7.12 -0.05
C PHE A 102 14.69 6.25 -0.27
N TYR A 103 14.64 4.98 0.10
CA TYR A 103 15.73 4.05 -0.15
C TYR A 103 16.05 3.96 -1.64
N THR A 104 15.06 3.75 -2.47
CA THR A 104 15.23 3.55 -3.92
C THR A 104 15.78 4.79 -4.63
N TYR A 105 15.29 5.98 -4.28
CA TYR A 105 15.62 7.23 -5.01
C TYR A 105 16.74 8.04 -4.37
N VAL A 106 17.00 7.87 -3.09
CA VAL A 106 17.99 8.70 -2.35
C VAL A 106 19.21 7.89 -1.91
N LEU A 107 19.01 6.67 -1.44
CA LEU A 107 20.08 5.84 -0.91
C LEU A 107 20.73 4.92 -1.95
N THR A 108 20.07 4.73 -3.10
CA THR A 108 20.57 3.87 -4.19
C THR A 108 20.32 4.53 -5.55
N ASP A 109 20.92 3.95 -6.59
CA ASP A 109 20.67 4.37 -7.98
C ASP A 109 19.37 3.77 -8.56
N GLY A 110 18.48 3.26 -7.70
CA GLY A 110 17.24 2.60 -8.09
C GLY A 110 16.32 3.48 -8.93
N GLY A 111 16.33 4.79 -8.71
CA GLY A 111 15.55 5.72 -9.52
C GLY A 111 15.94 5.73 -11.00
N ALA A 112 17.23 5.66 -11.30
CA ALA A 112 17.74 5.55 -12.66
C ALA A 112 17.47 4.17 -13.26
N ILE A 113 17.63 3.10 -12.47
CA ILE A 113 17.46 1.71 -12.89
C ILE A 113 15.97 1.41 -13.18
N MET A 114 15.08 1.85 -12.29
CA MET A 114 13.63 1.58 -12.37
C MET A 114 12.93 2.44 -13.42
N GLY A 115 13.47 3.61 -13.74
CA GLY A 115 12.97 4.47 -14.78
C GLY A 115 11.67 5.21 -14.47
N ARG A 116 11.15 5.91 -15.50
CA ARG A 116 9.99 6.77 -15.37
C ARG A 116 8.69 6.02 -15.00
N GLN A 117 8.52 4.81 -15.52
CA GLN A 117 7.31 4.01 -15.27
C GLN A 117 7.15 3.72 -13.76
N MET A 118 8.22 3.33 -13.10
CA MET A 118 8.21 3.07 -11.66
C MET A 118 7.95 4.36 -10.85
N ALA A 119 8.48 5.49 -11.30
CA ALA A 119 8.23 6.78 -10.65
C ALA A 119 6.74 7.15 -10.71
N ILE A 120 6.10 6.97 -11.87
CA ILE A 120 4.66 7.20 -12.04
C ILE A 120 3.85 6.26 -11.16
N THR A 121 4.18 4.97 -11.17
CA THR A 121 3.50 3.96 -10.34
C THR A 121 3.61 4.30 -8.86
N SER A 122 4.81 4.67 -8.39
CA SER A 122 5.04 5.08 -7.00
C SER A 122 4.23 6.31 -6.62
N ALA A 123 4.13 7.30 -7.50
CA ALA A 123 3.33 8.49 -7.26
C ALA A 123 1.83 8.17 -7.17
N VAL A 124 1.33 7.27 -8.03
CA VAL A 124 -0.07 6.81 -7.99
C VAL A 124 -0.37 6.07 -6.69
N ILE A 125 0.50 5.15 -6.27
CA ILE A 125 0.34 4.41 -5.02
C ILE A 125 0.33 5.36 -3.82
N ALA A 126 1.28 6.29 -3.74
CA ALA A 126 1.32 7.28 -2.67
C ALA A 126 0.05 8.14 -2.64
N GLY A 127 -0.40 8.62 -3.79
CA GLY A 127 -1.64 9.40 -3.93
C GLY A 127 -2.88 8.65 -3.46
N LEU A 128 -3.02 7.37 -3.84
CA LEU A 128 -4.12 6.52 -3.40
C LEU A 128 -4.08 6.26 -1.89
N LEU A 129 -2.91 5.99 -1.31
CA LEU A 129 -2.78 5.81 0.14
C LEU A 129 -3.16 7.09 0.91
N VAL A 130 -2.75 8.26 0.43
CA VAL A 130 -3.16 9.54 1.02
C VAL A 130 -4.67 9.73 0.93
N CYS A 131 -5.29 9.40 -0.19
CA CYS A 131 -6.75 9.45 -0.35
C CYS A 131 -7.46 8.50 0.62
N PHE A 132 -6.98 7.27 0.78
CA PHE A 132 -7.54 6.31 1.71
C PHE A 132 -7.40 6.76 3.16
N ILE A 133 -6.25 7.35 3.54
CA ILE A 133 -6.04 7.93 4.88
C ILE A 133 -7.05 9.06 5.13
N GLY A 134 -7.15 10.00 4.21
CA GLY A 134 -8.08 11.14 4.32
C GLY A 134 -9.52 10.67 4.45
N TYR A 135 -9.92 9.73 3.61
CA TYR A 135 -11.25 9.14 3.64
C TYR A 135 -11.54 8.41 4.97
N ALA A 136 -10.64 7.52 5.40
CA ALA A 136 -10.80 6.75 6.64
C ALA A 136 -10.85 7.67 7.87
N ARG A 137 -9.99 8.70 7.90
CA ARG A 137 -10.01 9.71 8.96
C ARG A 137 -11.32 10.49 8.99
N HIS A 138 -11.79 10.94 7.83
CA HIS A 138 -13.06 11.65 7.69
C HIS A 138 -14.24 10.81 8.20
N MET A 139 -14.29 9.54 7.83
CA MET A 139 -15.32 8.61 8.32
C MET A 139 -15.19 8.33 9.82
N SER A 140 -13.97 8.32 10.35
CA SER A 140 -13.73 8.19 11.79
C SER A 140 -14.26 9.39 12.58
N VAL A 141 -13.97 10.61 12.10
CA VAL A 141 -14.44 11.86 12.74
C VAL A 141 -15.98 11.96 12.71
N ARG A 142 -16.60 11.50 11.63
CA ARG A 142 -18.07 11.46 11.51
C ARG A 142 -18.75 10.37 12.36
N GLY A 143 -17.97 9.57 13.10
CA GLY A 143 -18.52 8.48 13.90
C GLY A 143 -19.04 7.28 13.11
N THR A 144 -18.75 7.23 11.80
CA THR A 144 -19.11 6.09 10.94
C THR A 144 -18.25 4.88 11.25
N LEU A 145 -16.97 5.10 11.57
CA LEU A 145 -16.06 4.06 12.07
C LEU A 145 -16.11 4.02 13.60
N ARG A 146 -15.98 2.81 14.17
CA ARG A 146 -16.08 2.53 15.60
C ARG A 146 -14.79 1.93 16.16
#